data_b9ab920d7adc80726cdc30e77c763511
#
_entry.id   b9ab920d7adc80726cdc30e77c763511
#
_cell.length_a   1.000
_cell.length_b   1.000
_cell.length_c   1.000
_cell.angle_alpha   90.00
_cell.angle_beta   90.00
_cell.angle_gamma   90.00
#
_symmetry.space_group_name_H-M   'P 1'
#
loop_
_entity.id
_entity.type
_entity.pdbx_description
1 polymer ?
#
loop_
_entity_poly.entity_id
_entity_poly.type
_entity_poly.pdbx_seq_one_letter_code
_entity_poly.pdbx_strand_id
1 'polypeptide(L)'
;MSEPTETVWFAWVPSHQGALAHAALKGAGRLHQAVQPLNDENRVGFPLTQVLSDSERGTLANDGVHVHAIDQRTVQRRAAVDPHQRLAQAMNEWFEHHLGRSASEVERPHKWERLGELVLVPEGSFTGHGWDDVRQHDRAEALWADMAEALGGRSLAVQAPIADDDFRSPQLTLLHGSSRVEFTAHGIAYRFDAARVMWSSGNVTERRRIGQLDLSGETVVDAYAGVGYYTLPMLVHGGATHVHACEWNPASVEGLRTSAALNGVDGRLTVHHGDNAETMAGLTGQADRVHLGLLPSSESAWQAAVRCLRDSGGWLHVHMNVEEERIEGWVERTVDQLNGLSAKNGRPFRFTAQHLERVKWFAPRVRHVVLDARARPPPDAIRH
;
A
#
# COMPACT_ATOMS: atom_id res chain seq x y z
N MET A 1 -5.42 27.47 30.16
CA MET A 1 -4.60 26.56 31.00
C MET A 1 -3.44 26.09 30.14
N SER A 2 -2.17 26.30 30.59
CA SER A 2 -0.99 25.85 29.82
C SER A 2 -1.01 24.31 29.72
N GLU A 3 -0.80 23.78 28.50
CA GLU A 3 -0.67 22.35 28.30
C GLU A 3 0.46 21.77 29.20
N PRO A 4 0.25 20.58 29.77
CA PRO A 4 1.28 19.97 30.64
C PRO A 4 2.54 19.68 29.84
N THR A 5 3.67 20.19 30.29
CA THR A 5 4.99 19.89 29.73
C THR A 5 5.55 18.62 30.38
N GLU A 6 6.19 17.77 29.58
CA GLU A 6 6.87 16.56 30.04
C GLU A 6 8.32 16.59 29.55
N THR A 7 9.23 16.16 30.44
CA THR A 7 10.64 16.03 30.07
C THR A 7 10.91 14.61 29.61
N VAL A 8 11.25 14.44 28.34
CA VAL A 8 11.41 13.14 27.67
C VAL A 8 12.83 13.03 27.10
N TRP A 9 13.38 11.83 27.14
CA TRP A 9 14.63 11.51 26.48
C TRP A 9 14.43 11.34 24.98
N PHE A 10 15.38 11.86 24.17
CA PHE A 10 15.38 11.72 22.72
C PHE A 10 16.66 11.05 22.25
N ALA A 11 16.53 10.01 21.42
CA ALA A 11 17.64 9.43 20.68
C ALA A 11 17.69 10.06 19.28
N TRP A 12 18.78 10.73 18.98
CA TRP A 12 19.00 11.41 17.71
C TRP A 12 19.77 10.53 16.74
N VAL A 13 19.19 10.31 15.56
CA VAL A 13 19.77 9.54 14.46
C VAL A 13 19.79 10.38 13.18
N PRO A 14 20.67 10.09 12.20
CA PRO A 14 20.60 10.71 10.88
C PRO A 14 19.23 10.50 10.23
N SER A 15 18.71 11.51 9.53
CA SER A 15 17.36 11.46 8.93
C SER A 15 17.19 10.27 7.97
N HIS A 16 18.22 9.87 7.22
CA HIS A 16 18.21 8.71 6.34
C HIS A 16 18.06 7.35 7.07
N GLN A 17 18.37 7.30 8.37
CA GLN A 17 18.19 6.12 9.23
C GLN A 17 16.85 6.15 10.00
N GLY A 18 16.06 7.20 9.85
CA GLY A 18 14.85 7.42 10.65
C GLY A 18 13.85 6.26 10.63
N ALA A 19 13.56 5.70 9.46
CA ALA A 19 12.64 4.58 9.34
C ALA A 19 13.15 3.31 10.05
N LEU A 20 14.44 3.01 9.88
CA LEU A 20 15.11 1.86 10.49
C LEU A 20 15.15 2.01 12.03
N ALA A 21 15.55 3.21 12.49
CA ALA A 21 15.59 3.54 13.92
C ALA A 21 14.20 3.45 14.58
N HIS A 22 13.16 3.97 13.91
CA HIS A 22 11.80 3.87 14.39
C HIS A 22 11.37 2.41 14.58
N ALA A 23 11.62 1.56 13.57
CA ALA A 23 11.26 0.14 13.62
C ALA A 23 12.01 -0.59 14.74
N ALA A 24 13.29 -0.37 14.89
CA ALA A 24 14.14 -0.98 15.90
C ALA A 24 13.75 -0.55 17.33
N LEU A 25 13.57 0.75 17.57
CA LEU A 25 13.15 1.30 18.86
C LEU A 25 11.73 0.87 19.24
N LYS A 26 10.83 0.78 18.26
CA LYS A 26 9.47 0.25 18.46
C LYS A 26 9.50 -1.23 18.84
N GLY A 27 10.27 -2.03 18.11
CA GLY A 27 10.43 -3.47 18.38
C GLY A 27 11.03 -3.74 19.77
N ALA A 28 11.95 -2.88 20.23
CA ALA A 28 12.53 -2.93 21.55
C ALA A 28 11.63 -2.37 22.68
N GLY A 29 10.45 -1.83 22.36
CA GLY A 29 9.54 -1.20 23.33
C GLY A 29 10.08 0.09 23.95
N ARG A 30 10.99 0.79 23.26
CA ARG A 30 11.68 1.99 23.75
C ARG A 30 11.03 3.30 23.29
N LEU A 31 10.15 3.29 22.30
CA LEU A 31 9.47 4.50 21.83
C LEU A 31 8.39 5.00 22.80
N HIS A 32 8.45 6.29 23.10
CA HIS A 32 7.41 6.99 23.87
C HIS A 32 6.25 7.38 22.94
N GLN A 33 5.13 6.66 23.02
CA GLN A 33 4.03 6.77 22.04
C GLN A 33 3.24 8.10 22.10
N ALA A 34 3.27 8.80 23.25
CA ALA A 34 2.52 10.04 23.44
C ALA A 34 3.31 11.30 23.05
N VAL A 35 4.54 11.16 22.55
CA VAL A 35 5.40 12.27 22.12
C VAL A 35 5.81 12.05 20.67
N GLN A 36 5.76 13.11 19.86
CA GLN A 36 6.15 13.06 18.46
C GLN A 36 7.67 13.11 18.31
N PRO A 37 8.25 12.43 17.30
CA PRO A 37 9.64 12.65 16.92
C PRO A 37 9.90 14.11 16.58
N LEU A 38 11.09 14.60 16.91
CA LEU A 38 11.55 15.93 16.56
C LEU A 38 12.45 15.87 15.34
N ASN A 39 12.31 16.83 14.43
CA ASN A 39 13.18 16.97 13.28
C ASN A 39 14.13 18.17 13.48
N ASP A 40 15.41 17.95 13.17
CA ASP A 40 16.46 18.97 13.21
C ASP A 40 17.36 18.78 11.98
N GLU A 41 17.27 19.69 11.01
CA GLU A 41 17.96 19.69 9.71
C GLU A 41 18.23 18.30 9.10
N ASN A 42 19.26 17.60 9.57
CA ASN A 42 19.69 16.29 9.06
C ASN A 42 19.48 15.13 10.06
N ARG A 43 18.76 15.37 11.16
CA ARG A 43 18.56 14.38 12.22
C ARG A 43 17.10 14.26 12.60
N VAL A 44 16.74 13.06 13.04
CA VAL A 44 15.44 12.78 13.67
C VAL A 44 15.67 12.35 15.11
N GLY A 45 15.04 13.02 16.06
CA GLY A 45 15.03 12.66 17.47
C GLY A 45 13.81 11.81 17.80
N PHE A 46 14.02 10.59 18.24
CA PHE A 46 12.94 9.69 18.66
C PHE A 46 12.75 9.76 20.18
N PRO A 47 11.53 10.07 20.65
CA PRO A 47 11.24 10.12 22.08
C PRO A 47 11.32 8.71 22.69
N LEU A 48 11.96 8.59 23.84
CA LEU A 48 12.21 7.32 24.52
C LEU A 48 11.41 7.21 25.81
N THR A 49 10.94 6.01 26.13
CA THR A 49 10.33 5.68 27.45
C THR A 49 11.37 5.69 28.57
N GLN A 50 12.64 5.42 28.23
CA GLN A 50 13.79 5.49 29.14
C GLN A 50 15.08 5.64 28.33
N VAL A 51 16.17 6.07 28.99
CA VAL A 51 17.49 6.19 28.36
C VAL A 51 17.98 4.83 27.87
N LEU A 52 18.55 4.81 26.66
CA LEU A 52 19.18 3.61 26.10
C LEU A 52 20.48 3.29 26.84
N SER A 53 20.63 2.06 27.26
CA SER A 53 21.88 1.52 27.78
C SER A 53 22.93 1.37 26.69
N ASP A 54 24.21 1.22 27.07
CA ASP A 54 25.29 0.98 26.09
C ASP A 54 25.09 -0.31 25.30
N SER A 55 24.53 -1.36 25.91
CA SER A 55 24.20 -2.61 25.26
C SER A 55 23.12 -2.42 24.18
N GLU A 56 22.08 -1.63 24.48
CA GLU A 56 21.01 -1.34 23.52
C GLU A 56 21.49 -0.49 22.36
N ARG A 57 22.36 0.48 22.63
CA ARG A 57 23.03 1.27 21.57
C ARG A 57 23.92 0.41 20.68
N GLY A 58 24.63 -0.56 21.28
CA GLY A 58 25.41 -1.54 20.53
C GLY A 58 24.57 -2.43 19.63
N THR A 59 23.42 -2.90 20.13
CA THR A 59 22.46 -3.67 19.33
C THR A 59 21.93 -2.85 18.15
N LEU A 60 21.50 -1.60 18.40
CA LEU A 60 21.04 -0.69 17.35
C LEU A 60 22.11 -0.42 16.29
N ALA A 61 23.38 -0.26 16.71
CA ALA A 61 24.49 -0.06 15.79
C ALA A 61 24.75 -1.29 14.91
N ASN A 62 24.63 -2.51 15.45
CA ASN A 62 24.72 -3.74 14.68
C ASN A 62 23.59 -3.88 13.64
N ASP A 63 22.41 -3.31 13.95
CA ASP A 63 21.27 -3.25 13.05
C ASP A 63 21.34 -2.05 12.07
N GLY A 64 22.47 -1.35 12.01
CA GLY A 64 22.72 -0.22 11.12
C GLY A 64 22.13 1.12 11.58
N VAL A 65 21.71 1.22 12.86
CA VAL A 65 21.17 2.45 13.46
C VAL A 65 22.22 3.11 14.34
N HIS A 66 22.73 4.27 13.93
CA HIS A 66 23.74 5.01 14.68
C HIS A 66 23.11 6.16 15.47
N VAL A 67 23.01 5.99 16.79
CA VAL A 67 22.53 7.03 17.72
C VAL A 67 23.67 8.02 17.96
N HIS A 68 23.54 9.23 17.42
CA HIS A 68 24.57 10.28 17.52
C HIS A 68 24.55 11.03 18.87
N ALA A 69 23.37 11.18 19.45
CA ALA A 69 23.21 11.86 20.73
C ALA A 69 21.96 11.34 21.45
N ILE A 70 21.97 11.42 22.78
CA ILE A 70 20.79 11.25 23.61
C ILE A 70 20.74 12.47 24.53
N ASP A 71 19.64 13.23 24.46
CA ASP A 71 19.40 14.39 25.32
C ASP A 71 18.00 14.40 25.89
N GLN A 72 17.78 15.22 26.91
CA GLN A 72 16.44 15.47 27.46
C GLN A 72 15.86 16.73 26.86
N ARG A 73 14.61 16.68 26.46
CA ARG A 73 13.84 17.83 25.99
C ARG A 73 12.55 17.96 26.79
N THR A 74 12.25 19.17 27.20
CA THR A 74 10.94 19.49 27.71
C THR A 74 10.01 19.74 26.52
N VAL A 75 9.06 18.87 26.31
CA VAL A 75 8.09 18.92 25.21
C VAL A 75 6.69 19.12 25.77
N GLN A 76 5.88 19.84 25.04
CA GLN A 76 4.45 19.89 25.34
C GLN A 76 3.86 18.50 25.05
N ARG A 77 3.24 17.92 26.04
CA ARG A 77 2.46 16.72 25.85
C ARG A 77 1.18 17.14 25.12
N ARG A 78 1.17 17.07 23.80
CA ARG A 78 -0.09 17.03 23.09
C ARG A 78 -0.78 15.73 23.51
N ALA A 79 -1.75 15.86 24.38
CA ALA A 79 -2.77 14.82 24.47
C ALA A 79 -3.24 14.63 23.02
N ALA A 80 -3.03 13.44 22.44
CA ALA A 80 -3.56 13.14 21.12
C ALA A 80 -5.08 13.22 21.27
N VAL A 81 -5.66 14.38 21.00
CA VAL A 81 -7.11 14.57 21.06
C VAL A 81 -7.66 13.58 20.03
N ASP A 82 -8.53 12.70 20.49
CA ASP A 82 -9.18 11.71 19.65
C ASP A 82 -9.70 12.38 18.37
N PRO A 83 -9.34 11.87 17.18
CA PRO A 83 -9.83 12.44 15.92
C PRO A 83 -11.35 12.61 15.87
N HIS A 84 -12.12 11.73 16.52
CA HIS A 84 -13.57 11.86 16.64
C HIS A 84 -13.97 13.08 17.48
N GLN A 85 -13.19 13.41 18.52
CA GLN A 85 -13.44 14.61 19.33
C GLN A 85 -13.09 15.88 18.57
N ARG A 86 -11.95 15.90 17.83
CA ARG A 86 -11.60 17.04 16.96
C ARG A 86 -12.66 17.28 15.88
N LEU A 87 -13.11 16.19 15.23
CA LEU A 87 -14.17 16.26 14.23
C LEU A 87 -15.46 16.83 14.83
N ALA A 88 -15.86 16.34 16.01
CA ALA A 88 -17.04 16.82 16.70
C ALA A 88 -16.95 18.31 17.05
N GLN A 89 -15.79 18.76 17.51
CA GLN A 89 -15.54 20.15 17.84
C GLN A 89 -15.62 21.04 16.59
N ALA A 90 -14.89 20.69 15.52
CA ALA A 90 -14.90 21.45 14.27
C ALA A 90 -16.33 21.59 13.69
N MET A 91 -17.09 20.51 13.71
CA MET A 91 -18.47 20.51 13.26
C MET A 91 -19.35 21.41 14.15
N ASN A 92 -19.27 21.29 15.48
CA ASN A 92 -20.09 22.09 16.40
C ASN A 92 -19.79 23.61 16.25
N GLU A 93 -18.50 23.97 16.20
CA GLU A 93 -18.08 25.36 16.01
C GLU A 93 -18.67 25.96 14.73
N TRP A 94 -18.61 25.25 13.61
CA TRP A 94 -19.15 25.69 12.34
C TRP A 94 -20.68 25.77 12.37
N PHE A 95 -21.39 24.76 12.90
CA PHE A 95 -22.86 24.70 12.96
C PHE A 95 -23.42 25.80 13.86
N GLU A 96 -22.82 26.04 15.03
CA GLU A 96 -23.24 27.10 15.94
C GLU A 96 -23.04 28.48 15.31
N HIS A 97 -21.90 28.67 14.64
CA HIS A 97 -21.57 29.97 14.03
C HIS A 97 -22.44 30.31 12.81
N HIS A 98 -22.70 29.32 11.95
CA HIS A 98 -23.35 29.56 10.66
C HIS A 98 -24.83 29.19 10.59
N LEU A 99 -25.27 28.19 11.37
CA LEU A 99 -26.65 27.70 11.39
C LEU A 99 -27.36 27.96 12.72
N GLY A 100 -26.68 28.46 13.73
CA GLY A 100 -27.27 28.79 15.05
C GLY A 100 -27.77 27.54 15.80
N ARG A 101 -27.26 26.35 15.48
CA ARG A 101 -27.68 25.07 16.10
C ARG A 101 -26.48 24.14 16.30
N SER A 102 -26.65 23.12 17.17
CA SER A 102 -25.62 22.11 17.42
C SER A 102 -25.49 21.12 16.25
N ALA A 103 -24.28 20.65 15.98
CA ALA A 103 -24.03 19.55 15.05
C ALA A 103 -24.45 18.16 15.60
N SER A 104 -24.98 18.07 16.84
CA SER A 104 -25.47 16.82 17.41
C SER A 104 -26.66 16.23 16.67
N GLU A 105 -27.34 17.02 15.84
CA GLU A 105 -28.51 16.61 15.04
C GLU A 105 -28.13 15.92 13.73
N VAL A 106 -26.84 15.92 13.36
CA VAL A 106 -26.35 15.28 12.15
C VAL A 106 -25.42 14.13 12.45
N GLU A 107 -25.51 13.09 11.62
CA GLU A 107 -24.62 11.94 11.75
C GLU A 107 -23.20 12.31 11.28
N ARG A 108 -22.21 11.89 12.06
CA ARG A 108 -20.79 12.11 11.78
C ARG A 108 -20.17 10.87 11.18
N PRO A 109 -19.14 11.00 10.30
CA PRO A 109 -18.36 9.84 9.87
C PRO A 109 -17.72 9.14 11.06
N HIS A 110 -17.97 7.83 11.20
CA HIS A 110 -17.35 6.98 12.22
C HIS A 110 -16.12 6.23 11.73
N LYS A 111 -15.93 6.21 10.41
CA LYS A 111 -14.80 5.53 9.75
C LYS A 111 -14.29 6.42 8.62
N TRP A 112 -13.00 6.41 8.44
CA TRP A 112 -12.35 7.06 7.31
C TRP A 112 -11.03 6.35 7.00
N GLU A 113 -10.55 6.56 5.80
CA GLU A 113 -9.22 6.15 5.37
C GLU A 113 -8.40 7.40 5.02
N ARG A 114 -7.08 7.30 5.14
CA ARG A 114 -6.17 8.36 4.71
C ARG A 114 -5.25 7.85 3.62
N LEU A 115 -5.18 8.61 2.53
CA LEU A 115 -4.18 8.47 1.47
C LEU A 115 -3.32 9.74 1.45
N GLY A 116 -2.21 9.74 2.21
CA GLY A 116 -1.44 10.96 2.44
C GLY A 116 -2.29 12.04 3.12
N GLU A 117 -2.47 13.16 2.43
CA GLU A 117 -3.25 14.32 2.89
C GLU A 117 -4.75 14.24 2.51
N LEU A 118 -5.18 13.21 1.77
CA LEU A 118 -6.58 13.00 1.41
C LEU A 118 -7.28 12.10 2.44
N VAL A 119 -8.35 12.60 3.03
CA VAL A 119 -9.27 11.87 3.90
C VAL A 119 -10.44 11.37 3.06
N LEU A 120 -10.67 10.06 3.10
CA LEU A 120 -11.78 9.39 2.42
C LEU A 120 -12.80 8.92 3.45
N VAL A 121 -14.02 9.43 3.36
CA VAL A 121 -15.14 8.97 4.17
C VAL A 121 -16.09 8.10 3.31
N PRO A 122 -16.79 7.12 3.90
CA PRO A 122 -17.69 6.25 3.14
C PRO A 122 -18.87 7.02 2.52
N GLU A 123 -19.44 6.47 1.46
CA GLU A 123 -20.73 6.88 0.93
C GLU A 123 -21.79 6.93 2.03
N GLY A 124 -22.66 7.93 1.99
CA GLY A 124 -23.69 8.14 3.00
C GLY A 124 -23.24 8.94 4.23
N SER A 125 -21.95 9.28 4.35
CA SER A 125 -21.42 9.99 5.53
C SER A 125 -22.05 11.37 5.77
N PHE A 126 -22.58 12.01 4.75
CA PHE A 126 -23.13 13.37 4.81
C PHE A 126 -24.52 13.44 4.17
N THR A 127 -25.41 12.52 4.55
CA THR A 127 -26.79 12.45 4.02
C THR A 127 -27.82 12.88 5.07
N GLY A 128 -29.03 13.25 4.59
CA GLY A 128 -30.14 13.69 5.42
C GLY A 128 -30.28 15.20 5.53
N HIS A 129 -31.44 15.64 6.03
CA HIS A 129 -31.85 17.05 6.04
C HIS A 129 -30.86 18.01 6.72
N GLY A 130 -30.20 17.57 7.79
CA GLY A 130 -29.22 18.41 8.46
C GLY A 130 -27.99 18.75 7.61
N TRP A 131 -27.63 17.86 6.66
CA TRP A 131 -26.55 18.06 5.71
C TRP A 131 -26.98 18.82 4.45
N ASP A 132 -28.28 18.86 4.13
CA ASP A 132 -28.81 19.66 3.02
C ASP A 132 -28.56 21.14 3.25
N ASP A 133 -28.79 21.63 4.49
CA ASP A 133 -28.50 23.02 4.88
C ASP A 133 -27.01 23.35 4.69
N VAL A 134 -26.12 22.42 5.08
CA VAL A 134 -24.66 22.59 4.89
C VAL A 134 -24.30 22.69 3.42
N ARG A 135 -24.79 21.77 2.57
CA ARG A 135 -24.47 21.75 1.14
C ARG A 135 -24.92 22.98 0.39
N GLN A 136 -25.98 23.64 0.87
CA GLN A 136 -26.53 24.87 0.28
C GLN A 136 -25.89 26.12 0.85
N HIS A 137 -25.11 26.03 1.92
CA HIS A 137 -24.49 27.16 2.58
C HIS A 137 -23.23 27.61 1.84
N ASP A 138 -23.08 28.94 1.66
CA ASP A 138 -21.94 29.54 0.95
C ASP A 138 -20.58 29.33 1.64
N ARG A 139 -20.59 28.95 2.92
CA ARG A 139 -19.42 28.64 3.73
C ARG A 139 -19.21 27.13 3.94
N ALA A 140 -19.91 26.25 3.21
CA ALA A 140 -19.75 24.80 3.33
C ALA A 140 -18.30 24.33 3.14
N GLU A 141 -17.56 24.96 2.22
CA GLU A 141 -16.16 24.64 1.94
C GLU A 141 -15.26 24.79 3.18
N ALA A 142 -15.52 25.80 4.03
CA ALA A 142 -14.77 25.98 5.27
C ALA A 142 -14.97 24.78 6.22
N LEU A 143 -16.21 24.28 6.35
CA LEU A 143 -16.48 23.08 7.15
C LEU A 143 -15.72 21.86 6.62
N TRP A 144 -15.73 21.65 5.30
CA TRP A 144 -15.01 20.52 4.71
C TRP A 144 -13.50 20.60 4.95
N ALA A 145 -12.91 21.80 4.91
CA ALA A 145 -11.52 22.06 5.24
C ALA A 145 -11.22 21.74 6.71
N ASP A 146 -12.04 22.26 7.64
CA ASP A 146 -11.88 22.02 9.08
C ASP A 146 -12.02 20.53 9.44
N MET A 147 -12.95 19.83 8.78
CA MET A 147 -13.12 18.38 8.95
C MET A 147 -11.91 17.60 8.41
N ALA A 148 -11.37 17.99 7.26
CA ALA A 148 -10.15 17.37 6.72
C ALA A 148 -9.00 17.49 7.72
N GLU A 149 -8.79 18.70 8.27
CA GLU A 149 -7.75 18.97 9.26
C GLU A 149 -7.98 18.21 10.58
N ALA A 150 -9.22 18.20 11.08
CA ALA A 150 -9.59 17.45 12.29
C ALA A 150 -9.30 15.95 12.16
N LEU A 151 -9.44 15.40 10.95
CA LEU A 151 -9.14 13.98 10.62
C LEU A 151 -7.68 13.78 10.21
N GLY A 152 -6.85 14.81 10.24
CA GLY A 152 -5.40 14.76 10.03
C GLY A 152 -4.99 14.77 8.55
N GLY A 153 -5.80 15.33 7.66
CA GLY A 153 -5.51 15.56 6.25
C GLY A 153 -5.65 17.03 5.87
N ARG A 154 -5.60 17.31 4.56
CA ARG A 154 -5.83 18.64 3.95
C ARG A 154 -6.90 18.60 2.86
N SER A 155 -7.36 17.43 2.51
CA SER A 155 -8.38 17.21 1.50
C SER A 155 -9.41 16.23 2.04
N LEU A 156 -10.67 16.39 1.64
CA LEU A 156 -11.79 15.55 2.05
C LEU A 156 -12.59 15.12 0.83
N ALA A 157 -12.87 13.82 0.76
CA ALA A 157 -13.74 13.27 -0.26
C ALA A 157 -14.64 12.15 0.29
N VAL A 158 -15.79 11.99 -0.35
CA VAL A 158 -16.69 10.85 -0.14
C VAL A 158 -16.34 9.79 -1.17
N GLN A 159 -16.15 8.55 -0.70
CA GLN A 159 -15.86 7.41 -1.54
C GLN A 159 -17.06 6.46 -1.58
N ALA A 160 -17.64 6.30 -2.77
CA ALA A 160 -18.64 5.28 -3.06
C ALA A 160 -17.98 3.95 -3.44
N PRO A 161 -18.75 2.84 -3.54
CA PRO A 161 -18.24 1.58 -4.03
C PRO A 161 -17.55 1.73 -5.40
N ILE A 162 -16.55 0.91 -5.63
CA ILE A 162 -15.82 0.86 -6.91
C ILE A 162 -16.81 0.59 -8.04
N ALA A 163 -16.70 1.31 -9.15
CA ALA A 163 -17.52 1.08 -10.33
C ALA A 163 -17.33 -0.33 -10.88
N ASP A 164 -18.41 -0.90 -11.41
CA ASP A 164 -18.38 -2.17 -12.14
C ASP A 164 -18.01 -1.91 -13.61
N ASP A 165 -16.79 -1.39 -13.80
CA ASP A 165 -16.18 -1.15 -15.11
C ASP A 165 -14.84 -1.88 -15.22
N ASP A 166 -14.32 -1.96 -16.45
CA ASP A 166 -13.07 -2.66 -16.75
C ASP A 166 -11.86 -2.09 -16.00
N PHE A 167 -11.85 -0.80 -15.70
CA PHE A 167 -10.78 -0.12 -14.96
C PHE A 167 -10.96 -0.19 -13.44
N ARG A 168 -12.12 -0.68 -12.96
CA ARG A 168 -12.47 -0.66 -11.54
C ARG A 168 -12.32 0.75 -10.97
N SER A 169 -12.92 1.70 -11.68
CA SER A 169 -12.78 3.13 -11.42
C SER A 169 -13.29 3.49 -10.02
N PRO A 170 -12.53 4.27 -9.24
CA PRO A 170 -13.01 4.79 -7.98
C PRO A 170 -14.15 5.77 -8.23
N GLN A 171 -15.17 5.71 -7.40
CA GLN A 171 -16.25 6.71 -7.37
C GLN A 171 -16.00 7.65 -6.20
N LEU A 172 -15.36 8.78 -6.49
CA LEU A 172 -14.92 9.73 -5.49
C LEU A 172 -15.55 11.11 -5.75
N THR A 173 -16.24 11.64 -4.75
CA THR A 173 -16.76 13.01 -4.76
C THR A 173 -15.88 13.87 -3.87
N LEU A 174 -15.08 14.75 -4.47
CA LEU A 174 -14.22 15.68 -3.75
C LEU A 174 -15.08 16.79 -3.12
N LEU A 175 -14.96 16.98 -1.81
CA LEU A 175 -15.64 18.03 -1.06
C LEU A 175 -14.71 19.23 -0.80
N HIS A 176 -13.41 18.96 -0.59
CA HIS A 176 -12.39 20.00 -0.37
C HIS A 176 -11.01 19.51 -0.82
N GLY A 177 -10.19 20.43 -1.33
CA GLY A 177 -8.78 20.20 -1.63
C GLY A 177 -8.52 19.48 -2.95
N SER A 178 -7.70 18.43 -2.94
CA SER A 178 -7.23 17.71 -4.14
C SER A 178 -7.39 16.21 -3.99
N SER A 179 -7.74 15.54 -5.10
CA SER A 179 -7.71 14.07 -5.23
C SER A 179 -6.32 13.52 -5.55
N ARG A 180 -5.35 14.37 -5.91
CA ARG A 180 -3.96 13.96 -6.11
C ARG A 180 -3.30 13.69 -4.78
N VAL A 181 -2.79 12.49 -4.62
CA VAL A 181 -2.18 12.02 -3.38
C VAL A 181 -0.70 11.72 -3.55
N GLU A 182 0.05 11.99 -2.49
CA GLU A 182 1.43 11.54 -2.32
C GLU A 182 1.61 11.05 -0.89
N PHE A 183 2.13 9.84 -0.75
CA PHE A 183 2.37 9.26 0.57
C PHE A 183 3.42 8.14 0.49
N THR A 184 3.96 7.78 1.66
CA THR A 184 4.90 6.68 1.77
C THR A 184 4.22 5.48 2.47
N ALA A 185 4.30 4.31 1.84
CA ALA A 185 3.87 3.04 2.42
C ALA A 185 5.04 2.04 2.39
N HIS A 186 5.46 1.56 3.57
CA HIS A 186 6.60 0.65 3.70
C HIS A 186 7.89 1.15 3.02
N GLY A 187 8.20 2.44 3.15
CA GLY A 187 9.40 3.03 2.58
C GLY A 187 9.33 3.28 1.06
N ILE A 188 8.19 3.05 0.43
CA ILE A 188 7.94 3.32 -0.98
C ILE A 188 7.04 4.54 -1.11
N ALA A 189 7.47 5.53 -1.89
CA ALA A 189 6.69 6.70 -2.23
C ALA A 189 5.71 6.39 -3.37
N TYR A 190 4.44 6.76 -3.18
CA TYR A 190 3.39 6.65 -4.19
C TYR A 190 2.80 8.02 -4.50
N ARG A 191 2.59 8.31 -5.77
CA ARG A 191 1.91 9.54 -6.24
C ARG A 191 0.98 9.21 -7.39
N PHE A 192 -0.32 9.49 -7.22
CA PHE A 192 -1.35 9.28 -8.25
C PHE A 192 -2.60 10.13 -7.96
N ASP A 193 -3.58 10.08 -8.84
CA ASP A 193 -4.89 10.70 -8.65
C ASP A 193 -5.90 9.66 -8.13
N ALA A 194 -6.30 9.80 -6.87
CA ALA A 194 -7.24 8.89 -6.20
C ALA A 194 -8.66 8.93 -6.79
N ALA A 195 -9.02 9.97 -7.56
CA ALA A 195 -10.28 10.01 -8.29
C ALA A 195 -10.26 9.16 -9.58
N ARG A 196 -9.08 8.76 -10.06
CA ARG A 196 -8.89 8.02 -11.31
C ARG A 196 -8.32 6.63 -11.13
N VAL A 197 -7.75 6.36 -9.96
CA VAL A 197 -7.07 5.10 -9.65
C VAL A 197 -7.49 4.60 -8.28
N MET A 198 -7.96 3.36 -8.23
CA MET A 198 -8.28 2.70 -6.97
C MET A 198 -7.00 2.44 -6.16
N TRP A 199 -7.04 2.67 -4.86
CA TRP A 199 -5.99 2.20 -3.93
C TRP A 199 -6.52 1.06 -3.05
N SER A 200 -5.81 -0.07 -3.04
CA SER A 200 -6.14 -1.20 -2.18
C SER A 200 -5.30 -1.16 -0.90
N SER A 201 -5.81 -0.57 0.17
CA SER A 201 -5.16 -0.53 1.49
C SER A 201 -5.01 -1.91 2.13
N GLY A 202 -5.87 -2.85 1.78
CA GLY A 202 -5.97 -4.16 2.45
C GLY A 202 -4.93 -5.22 2.05
N ASN A 203 -4.02 -4.96 1.10
CA ASN A 203 -3.04 -5.94 0.62
C ASN A 203 -1.61 -5.66 1.17
N VAL A 204 -1.53 -4.99 2.31
CA VAL A 204 -0.27 -4.53 2.90
C VAL A 204 0.69 -5.68 3.21
N THR A 205 0.19 -6.77 3.80
CA THR A 205 1.00 -7.94 4.16
C THR A 205 1.60 -8.61 2.94
N GLU A 206 0.82 -8.79 1.88
CA GLU A 206 1.28 -9.43 0.65
C GLU A 206 2.27 -8.53 -0.11
N ARG A 207 2.01 -7.22 -0.21
CA ARG A 207 2.98 -6.28 -0.80
C ARG A 207 4.33 -6.34 -0.08
N ARG A 208 4.30 -6.42 1.25
CA ARG A 208 5.51 -6.56 2.05
C ARG A 208 6.19 -7.90 1.81
N ARG A 209 5.44 -9.02 1.77
CA ARG A 209 5.98 -10.35 1.51
C ARG A 209 6.70 -10.42 0.16
N ILE A 210 6.07 -9.91 -0.89
CA ILE A 210 6.66 -9.86 -2.24
C ILE A 210 7.93 -8.99 -2.26
N GLY A 211 7.92 -7.84 -1.58
CA GLY A 211 9.12 -7.00 -1.45
C GLY A 211 10.25 -7.61 -0.63
N GLN A 212 9.98 -8.62 0.20
CA GLN A 212 10.99 -9.33 0.99
C GLN A 212 11.64 -10.53 0.25
N LEU A 213 11.13 -10.87 -0.94
CA LEU A 213 11.78 -11.88 -1.78
C LEU A 213 13.12 -11.34 -2.28
N ASP A 214 14.16 -12.17 -2.29
CA ASP A 214 15.39 -11.85 -3.02
C ASP A 214 15.16 -12.07 -4.52
N LEU A 215 15.06 -10.97 -5.25
CA LEU A 215 14.84 -10.94 -6.70
C LEU A 215 16.10 -10.47 -7.45
N SER A 216 17.25 -10.45 -6.78
CA SER A 216 18.52 -10.05 -7.37
C SER A 216 18.84 -10.93 -8.58
N GLY A 217 19.10 -10.28 -9.72
CA GLY A 217 19.33 -10.98 -11.00
C GLY A 217 18.07 -11.37 -11.76
N GLU A 218 16.86 -11.28 -11.17
CA GLU A 218 15.61 -11.66 -11.82
C GLU A 218 15.03 -10.54 -12.71
N THR A 219 14.47 -10.94 -13.84
CA THR A 219 13.54 -10.14 -14.65
C THR A 219 12.12 -10.61 -14.34
N VAL A 220 11.26 -9.67 -13.94
CA VAL A 220 9.90 -9.96 -13.51
C VAL A 220 8.90 -9.37 -14.49
N VAL A 221 7.80 -10.08 -14.76
CA VAL A 221 6.60 -9.55 -15.42
C VAL A 221 5.50 -9.39 -14.37
N ASP A 222 5.01 -8.16 -14.19
CA ASP A 222 3.81 -7.88 -13.41
C ASP A 222 2.64 -7.69 -14.37
N ALA A 223 1.76 -8.69 -14.42
CA ALA A 223 0.68 -8.75 -15.41
C ALA A 223 -0.47 -7.77 -15.13
N TYR A 224 -0.53 -7.20 -13.91
CA TYR A 224 -1.60 -6.31 -13.44
C TYR A 224 -1.04 -5.25 -12.49
N ALA A 225 -0.18 -4.39 -13.03
CA ALA A 225 0.69 -3.55 -12.23
C ALA A 225 -0.03 -2.47 -11.41
N GLY A 226 -1.16 -1.95 -11.90
CA GLY A 226 -1.83 -0.82 -11.26
C GLY A 226 -0.89 0.37 -11.12
N VAL A 227 -0.92 1.03 -9.99
CA VAL A 227 0.03 2.10 -9.62
C VAL A 227 1.36 1.57 -9.07
N GLY A 228 1.64 0.28 -9.27
CA GLY A 228 2.87 -0.35 -8.80
C GLY A 228 2.74 -1.09 -7.47
N TYR A 229 1.57 -1.66 -7.19
CA TYR A 229 1.31 -2.35 -5.93
C TYR A 229 2.36 -3.41 -5.58
N TYR A 230 2.80 -4.19 -6.58
CA TYR A 230 3.82 -5.21 -6.45
C TYR A 230 5.10 -4.86 -7.21
N THR A 231 4.97 -4.18 -8.35
CA THR A 231 6.09 -3.67 -9.16
C THR A 231 7.08 -2.87 -8.31
N LEU A 232 6.61 -1.89 -7.55
CA LEU A 232 7.50 -1.05 -6.73
C LEU A 232 8.16 -1.82 -5.57
N PRO A 233 7.45 -2.63 -4.77
CA PRO A 233 8.08 -3.52 -3.79
C PRO A 233 9.15 -4.42 -4.38
N MET A 234 8.91 -5.03 -5.54
CA MET A 234 9.89 -5.89 -6.21
C MET A 234 11.15 -5.14 -6.64
N LEU A 235 11.00 -3.89 -7.12
CA LEU A 235 12.12 -3.05 -7.53
C LEU A 235 12.89 -2.44 -6.35
N VAL A 236 12.17 -1.89 -5.37
CA VAL A 236 12.78 -1.10 -4.27
C VAL A 236 13.38 -2.01 -3.21
N HIS A 237 12.65 -3.03 -2.79
CA HIS A 237 13.05 -3.90 -1.68
C HIS A 237 13.56 -5.26 -2.15
N GLY A 238 12.88 -5.88 -3.13
CA GLY A 238 13.26 -7.19 -3.66
C GLY A 238 14.50 -7.16 -4.54
N GLY A 239 14.93 -6.00 -5.01
CA GLY A 239 16.14 -5.85 -5.81
C GLY A 239 16.03 -6.44 -7.22
N ALA A 240 14.81 -6.58 -7.78
CA ALA A 240 14.62 -7.07 -9.14
C ALA A 240 15.48 -6.26 -10.13
N THR A 241 16.18 -6.98 -11.03
CA THR A 241 17.03 -6.36 -12.04
C THR A 241 16.21 -5.53 -13.01
N HIS A 242 15.07 -6.06 -13.42
CA HIS A 242 14.12 -5.37 -14.28
C HIS A 242 12.69 -5.86 -14.04
N VAL A 243 11.72 -4.95 -14.14
CA VAL A 243 10.29 -5.30 -14.12
C VAL A 243 9.62 -4.79 -15.40
N HIS A 244 8.96 -5.70 -16.12
CA HIS A 244 7.99 -5.41 -17.17
C HIS A 244 6.61 -5.33 -16.54
N ALA A 245 6.04 -4.14 -16.45
CA ALA A 245 4.75 -3.88 -15.84
C ALA A 245 3.68 -3.70 -16.93
N CYS A 246 2.69 -4.60 -16.99
CA CYS A 246 1.55 -4.50 -17.90
C CYS A 246 0.39 -3.81 -17.18
N GLU A 247 -0.12 -2.74 -17.75
CA GLU A 247 -1.22 -1.96 -17.18
C GLU A 247 -2.04 -1.29 -18.30
N TRP A 248 -3.34 -1.41 -18.27
CA TRP A 248 -4.21 -0.87 -19.31
C TRP A 248 -4.86 0.47 -18.93
N ASN A 249 -5.03 0.78 -17.62
CA ASN A 249 -5.57 2.05 -17.19
C ASN A 249 -4.51 3.16 -17.33
N PRO A 250 -4.72 4.16 -18.22
CA PRO A 250 -3.73 5.21 -18.45
C PRO A 250 -3.41 6.04 -17.19
N ALA A 251 -4.37 6.20 -16.28
CA ALA A 251 -4.14 6.91 -15.03
C ALA A 251 -3.25 6.10 -14.07
N SER A 252 -3.40 4.77 -14.04
CA SER A 252 -2.51 3.89 -13.29
C SER A 252 -1.10 3.89 -13.88
N VAL A 253 -0.96 3.88 -15.20
CA VAL A 253 0.34 4.01 -15.90
C VAL A 253 1.05 5.31 -15.52
N GLU A 254 0.32 6.44 -15.52
CA GLU A 254 0.86 7.74 -15.09
C GLU A 254 1.35 7.67 -13.63
N GLY A 255 0.51 7.14 -12.73
CA GLY A 255 0.84 6.96 -11.32
C GLY A 255 2.05 6.05 -11.09
N LEU A 256 2.11 4.91 -11.79
CA LEU A 256 3.23 3.97 -11.71
C LEU A 256 4.55 4.62 -12.13
N ARG A 257 4.59 5.29 -13.29
CA ARG A 257 5.78 5.98 -13.78
C ARG A 257 6.25 7.07 -12.82
N THR A 258 5.31 7.88 -12.34
CA THR A 258 5.61 8.94 -11.37
C THR A 258 6.16 8.37 -10.07
N SER A 259 5.53 7.32 -9.55
CA SER A 259 5.99 6.67 -8.32
C SER A 259 7.35 5.96 -8.51
N ALA A 260 7.60 5.34 -9.66
CA ALA A 260 8.90 4.73 -9.96
C ALA A 260 10.04 5.77 -9.97
N ALA A 261 9.81 6.93 -10.59
CA ALA A 261 10.77 8.03 -10.60
C ALA A 261 11.03 8.58 -9.18
N LEU A 262 9.99 8.74 -8.35
CA LEU A 262 10.13 9.17 -6.95
C LEU A 262 10.99 8.21 -6.11
N ASN A 263 10.99 6.92 -6.44
CA ASN A 263 11.79 5.91 -5.75
C ASN A 263 13.13 5.62 -6.43
N GLY A 264 13.48 6.31 -7.53
CA GLY A 264 14.74 6.13 -8.27
C GLY A 264 14.88 4.76 -8.93
N VAL A 265 13.75 4.12 -9.32
CA VAL A 265 13.73 2.77 -9.92
C VAL A 265 13.19 2.74 -11.35
N ASP A 266 12.89 3.90 -11.95
CA ASP A 266 12.36 4.06 -13.30
C ASP A 266 13.30 3.50 -14.37
N GLY A 267 14.62 3.56 -14.18
CA GLY A 267 15.61 2.95 -15.06
C GLY A 267 15.57 1.41 -15.12
N ARG A 268 14.88 0.76 -14.16
CA ARG A 268 14.70 -0.70 -14.09
C ARG A 268 13.25 -1.12 -14.36
N LEU A 269 12.44 -0.24 -14.93
CA LEU A 269 11.02 -0.44 -15.20
C LEU A 269 10.69 -0.20 -16.68
N THR A 270 10.02 -1.16 -17.30
CA THR A 270 9.35 -0.96 -18.60
C THR A 270 7.85 -1.08 -18.40
N VAL A 271 7.10 -0.01 -18.68
CA VAL A 271 5.63 -0.03 -18.59
C VAL A 271 5.05 -0.31 -19.96
N HIS A 272 4.35 -1.42 -20.09
CA HIS A 272 3.59 -1.84 -21.27
C HIS A 272 2.13 -1.40 -21.08
N HIS A 273 1.76 -0.30 -21.75
CA HIS A 273 0.41 0.24 -21.68
C HIS A 273 -0.51 -0.50 -22.66
N GLY A 274 -1.49 -1.20 -22.16
CA GLY A 274 -2.48 -1.95 -22.95
C GLY A 274 -2.97 -3.20 -22.25
N ASP A 275 -3.82 -3.96 -22.93
CA ASP A 275 -4.29 -5.25 -22.46
C ASP A 275 -3.10 -6.22 -22.24
N ASN A 276 -3.09 -6.91 -21.12
CA ASN A 276 -2.01 -7.83 -20.79
C ASN A 276 -1.95 -9.05 -21.73
N ALA A 277 -3.06 -9.45 -22.35
CA ALA A 277 -3.05 -10.52 -23.36
C ALA A 277 -2.19 -10.14 -24.57
N GLU A 278 -2.18 -8.85 -24.94
CA GLU A 278 -1.37 -8.33 -26.05
C GLU A 278 0.05 -7.98 -25.59
N THR A 279 0.17 -7.24 -24.49
CA THR A 279 1.46 -6.74 -24.01
C THR A 279 2.40 -7.86 -23.55
N MET A 280 1.87 -8.91 -22.92
CA MET A 280 2.66 -10.08 -22.51
C MET A 280 3.11 -10.96 -23.69
N ALA A 281 2.45 -10.89 -24.85
CA ALA A 281 2.85 -11.68 -26.02
C ALA A 281 4.29 -11.37 -26.48
N GLY A 282 4.72 -10.11 -26.38
CA GLY A 282 6.07 -9.66 -26.67
C GLY A 282 7.13 -10.05 -25.65
N LEU A 283 6.72 -10.64 -24.50
CA LEU A 283 7.61 -10.99 -23.37
C LEU A 283 7.90 -12.48 -23.28
N THR A 284 7.59 -13.25 -24.32
CA THR A 284 7.83 -14.72 -24.35
C THR A 284 9.29 -15.05 -24.04
N GLY A 285 9.52 -15.92 -23.06
CA GLY A 285 10.85 -16.41 -22.68
C GLY A 285 11.76 -15.40 -21.95
N GLN A 286 11.23 -14.28 -21.47
CA GLN A 286 12.05 -13.20 -20.88
C GLN A 286 12.03 -13.17 -19.36
N ALA A 287 11.04 -13.79 -18.71
CA ALA A 287 10.81 -13.67 -17.29
C ALA A 287 11.37 -14.83 -16.46
N ASP A 288 12.00 -14.51 -15.34
CA ASP A 288 12.31 -15.44 -14.26
C ASP A 288 11.10 -15.63 -13.34
N ARG A 289 10.18 -14.64 -13.34
CA ARG A 289 9.01 -14.59 -12.48
C ARG A 289 7.87 -13.83 -13.13
N VAL A 290 6.63 -14.31 -12.92
CA VAL A 290 5.43 -13.57 -13.33
C VAL A 290 4.51 -13.40 -12.12
N HIS A 291 4.08 -12.17 -11.88
CA HIS A 291 3.13 -11.82 -10.83
C HIS A 291 1.74 -11.60 -11.44
N LEU A 292 0.73 -12.33 -10.91
CA LEU A 292 -0.64 -12.36 -11.44
C LEU A 292 -1.62 -11.81 -10.40
N GLY A 293 -1.48 -10.50 -10.12
CA GLY A 293 -2.11 -9.80 -9.00
C GLY A 293 -3.57 -9.36 -9.19
N LEU A 294 -4.37 -10.06 -10.01
CA LEU A 294 -5.77 -9.72 -10.24
C LEU A 294 -6.72 -10.56 -9.38
N LEU A 295 -7.75 -9.92 -8.82
CA LEU A 295 -8.88 -10.54 -8.13
C LEU A 295 -10.19 -10.23 -8.88
N PRO A 296 -11.21 -11.10 -8.88
CA PRO A 296 -11.27 -12.36 -8.13
C PRO A 296 -10.44 -13.49 -8.70
N SER A 297 -10.01 -13.42 -9.96
CA SER A 297 -9.27 -14.45 -10.68
C SER A 297 -8.31 -13.83 -11.69
N SER A 298 -7.12 -14.42 -11.86
CA SER A 298 -6.14 -14.08 -12.89
C SER A 298 -6.01 -15.16 -13.98
N GLU A 299 -6.94 -16.12 -14.04
CA GLU A 299 -6.85 -17.29 -14.93
C GLU A 299 -6.68 -16.94 -16.40
N SER A 300 -7.29 -15.86 -16.87
CA SER A 300 -7.19 -15.39 -18.26
C SER A 300 -5.75 -15.12 -18.71
N ALA A 301 -4.87 -14.74 -17.79
CA ALA A 301 -3.47 -14.44 -18.10
C ALA A 301 -2.52 -15.64 -17.90
N TRP A 302 -2.96 -16.78 -17.35
CA TRP A 302 -2.05 -17.89 -17.01
C TRP A 302 -1.33 -18.44 -18.23
N GLN A 303 -2.01 -18.55 -19.37
CA GLN A 303 -1.37 -19.04 -20.59
C GLN A 303 -0.24 -18.10 -21.06
N ALA A 304 -0.46 -16.81 -21.03
CA ALA A 304 0.56 -15.81 -21.35
C ALA A 304 1.70 -15.84 -20.32
N ALA A 305 1.37 -15.96 -19.04
CA ALA A 305 2.34 -16.05 -17.96
C ALA A 305 3.31 -17.25 -18.12
N VAL A 306 2.78 -18.42 -18.47
CA VAL A 306 3.60 -19.60 -18.76
C VAL A 306 4.55 -19.37 -19.94
N ARG A 307 4.10 -18.65 -20.98
CA ARG A 307 4.96 -18.31 -22.15
C ARG A 307 6.05 -17.32 -21.77
N CYS A 308 5.79 -16.37 -20.88
CA CYS A 308 6.78 -15.38 -20.45
C CYS A 308 7.98 -16.00 -19.73
N LEU A 309 7.82 -17.15 -19.08
CA LEU A 309 8.91 -17.79 -18.34
C LEU A 309 10.06 -18.17 -19.28
N ARG A 310 11.29 -18.06 -18.82
CA ARG A 310 12.51 -18.52 -19.48
C ARG A 310 12.54 -20.04 -19.59
N ASP A 311 13.36 -20.58 -20.48
CA ASP A 311 13.51 -22.04 -20.66
C ASP A 311 14.06 -22.73 -19.39
N SER A 312 14.78 -22.00 -18.54
CA SER A 312 15.22 -22.45 -17.22
C SER A 312 14.08 -22.65 -16.20
N GLY A 313 12.84 -22.33 -16.57
CA GLY A 313 11.72 -22.27 -15.66
C GLY A 313 11.63 -20.92 -14.92
N GLY A 314 10.89 -20.90 -13.81
CA GLY A 314 10.67 -19.66 -13.07
C GLY A 314 9.57 -19.78 -12.02
N TRP A 315 8.98 -18.65 -11.64
CA TRP A 315 7.94 -18.56 -10.64
C TRP A 315 6.67 -17.91 -11.16
N LEU A 316 5.52 -18.39 -10.73
CA LEU A 316 4.24 -17.70 -10.86
C LEU A 316 3.68 -17.41 -9.47
N HIS A 317 3.28 -16.16 -9.23
CA HIS A 317 2.49 -15.76 -8.06
C HIS A 317 1.04 -15.59 -8.49
N VAL A 318 0.20 -16.56 -8.15
CA VAL A 318 -1.19 -16.64 -8.63
C VAL A 318 -2.13 -16.19 -7.55
N HIS A 319 -2.76 -15.02 -7.73
CA HIS A 319 -3.79 -14.49 -6.84
C HIS A 319 -5.16 -15.04 -7.22
N MET A 320 -5.95 -15.37 -6.19
CA MET A 320 -7.33 -15.87 -6.35
C MET A 320 -8.17 -15.59 -5.11
N ASN A 321 -9.46 -15.39 -5.31
CA ASN A 321 -10.45 -15.47 -4.24
C ASN A 321 -11.02 -16.88 -4.21
N VAL A 322 -10.85 -17.59 -3.09
CA VAL A 322 -11.21 -19.01 -2.94
C VAL A 322 -12.02 -19.21 -1.66
N GLU A 323 -13.08 -20.03 -1.73
CA GLU A 323 -13.77 -20.48 -0.52
C GLU A 323 -12.81 -21.27 0.38
N GLU A 324 -12.78 -20.95 1.68
CA GLU A 324 -11.80 -21.50 2.63
C GLU A 324 -11.71 -23.02 2.59
N GLU A 325 -12.86 -23.70 2.48
CA GLU A 325 -12.94 -25.16 2.44
C GLU A 325 -12.42 -25.78 1.13
N ARG A 326 -12.26 -24.96 0.08
CA ARG A 326 -11.85 -25.42 -1.26
C ARG A 326 -10.39 -25.07 -1.58
N ILE A 327 -9.66 -24.44 -0.66
CA ILE A 327 -8.31 -23.93 -0.93
C ILE A 327 -7.36 -25.07 -1.34
N GLU A 328 -7.32 -26.18 -0.63
CA GLU A 328 -6.44 -27.31 -0.95
C GLU A 328 -6.71 -27.88 -2.35
N GLY A 329 -8.00 -28.17 -2.65
CA GLY A 329 -8.37 -28.63 -3.96
C GLY A 329 -8.18 -27.60 -5.08
N TRP A 330 -8.23 -26.29 -4.75
CA TRP A 330 -7.88 -25.22 -5.69
C TRP A 330 -6.38 -25.25 -6.02
N VAL A 331 -5.51 -25.43 -5.03
CA VAL A 331 -4.06 -25.52 -5.25
C VAL A 331 -3.72 -26.67 -6.21
N GLU A 332 -4.30 -27.86 -5.98
CA GLU A 332 -4.08 -29.04 -6.84
C GLU A 332 -4.54 -28.75 -8.28
N ARG A 333 -5.78 -28.28 -8.46
CA ARG A 333 -6.30 -27.94 -9.79
C ARG A 333 -5.49 -26.87 -10.50
N THR A 334 -5.02 -25.83 -9.77
CA THR A 334 -4.20 -24.78 -10.34
C THR A 334 -2.88 -25.33 -10.88
N VAL A 335 -2.21 -26.18 -10.11
CA VAL A 335 -0.96 -26.84 -10.55
C VAL A 335 -1.21 -27.71 -11.79
N ASP A 336 -2.30 -28.48 -11.83
CA ASP A 336 -2.66 -29.31 -12.97
C ASP A 336 -2.97 -28.48 -14.22
N GLN A 337 -3.70 -27.38 -14.08
CA GLN A 337 -3.98 -26.45 -15.16
C GLN A 337 -2.69 -25.81 -15.71
N LEU A 338 -1.78 -25.37 -14.84
CA LEU A 338 -0.50 -24.80 -15.26
C LEU A 338 0.36 -25.82 -16.00
N ASN A 339 0.39 -27.09 -15.56
CA ASN A 339 1.05 -28.18 -16.26
C ASN A 339 0.42 -28.43 -17.64
N GLY A 340 -0.91 -28.41 -17.74
CA GLY A 340 -1.62 -28.55 -19.01
C GLY A 340 -1.34 -27.39 -19.97
N LEU A 341 -1.32 -26.15 -19.48
CA LEU A 341 -0.96 -24.95 -20.26
C LEU A 341 0.48 -25.00 -20.74
N SER A 342 1.38 -25.46 -19.89
CA SER A 342 2.80 -25.65 -20.22
C SER A 342 2.99 -26.61 -21.40
N ALA A 343 2.34 -27.77 -21.34
CA ALA A 343 2.37 -28.74 -22.42
C ALA A 343 1.78 -28.17 -23.74
N LYS A 344 0.64 -27.50 -23.67
CA LYS A 344 -0.02 -26.86 -24.84
C LYS A 344 0.84 -25.78 -25.50
N ASN A 345 1.66 -25.08 -24.71
CA ASN A 345 2.56 -24.02 -25.21
C ASN A 345 3.90 -24.57 -25.74
N GLY A 346 4.10 -25.90 -25.76
CA GLY A 346 5.38 -26.51 -26.16
C GLY A 346 6.53 -26.18 -25.20
N ARG A 347 6.22 -25.81 -23.98
CA ARG A 347 7.19 -25.48 -22.90
C ARG A 347 6.98 -26.47 -21.76
N PRO A 348 7.63 -27.62 -21.76
CA PRO A 348 7.30 -28.76 -20.91
C PRO A 348 7.81 -28.53 -19.47
N PHE A 349 7.39 -27.45 -18.82
CA PHE A 349 7.68 -27.25 -17.40
C PHE A 349 6.84 -28.18 -16.55
N ARG A 350 7.42 -28.59 -15.42
CA ARG A 350 6.69 -29.18 -14.31
C ARG A 350 6.47 -28.13 -13.24
N PHE A 351 5.22 -27.75 -13.04
CA PHE A 351 4.81 -26.85 -11.96
C PHE A 351 4.59 -27.63 -10.66
N THR A 352 5.01 -27.02 -9.56
CA THR A 352 4.77 -27.52 -8.19
C THR A 352 4.41 -26.36 -7.29
N ALA A 353 3.44 -26.54 -6.38
CA ALA A 353 3.14 -25.59 -5.32
C ALA A 353 4.31 -25.54 -4.33
N GLN A 354 4.81 -24.34 -4.03
CA GLN A 354 5.90 -24.14 -3.08
C GLN A 354 5.44 -23.41 -1.82
N HIS A 355 4.53 -22.46 -1.96
CA HIS A 355 3.98 -21.68 -0.85
C HIS A 355 2.55 -21.30 -1.16
N LEU A 356 1.73 -21.22 -0.12
CA LEU A 356 0.37 -20.73 -0.16
C LEU A 356 0.18 -19.65 0.91
N GLU A 357 0.03 -18.40 0.47
CA GLU A 357 -0.26 -17.28 1.36
C GLU A 357 -1.77 -17.06 1.50
N ARG A 358 -2.24 -16.96 2.74
CA ARG A 358 -3.61 -16.57 3.08
C ARG A 358 -3.63 -15.09 3.46
N VAL A 359 -3.83 -14.21 2.48
CA VAL A 359 -3.63 -12.76 2.65
C VAL A 359 -4.66 -12.14 3.58
N LYS A 360 -5.96 -12.30 3.27
CA LYS A 360 -7.07 -11.72 4.05
C LYS A 360 -8.40 -12.37 3.70
N TRP A 361 -9.41 -12.15 4.53
CA TRP A 361 -10.79 -12.40 4.15
C TRP A 361 -11.24 -11.39 3.09
N PHE A 362 -11.76 -11.88 1.97
CA PHE A 362 -12.35 -11.05 0.92
C PHE A 362 -13.85 -10.86 1.18
N ALA A 363 -14.51 -11.93 1.57
CA ALA A 363 -15.92 -11.97 1.97
C ALA A 363 -16.11 -13.08 3.02
N PRO A 364 -17.28 -13.21 3.66
CA PRO A 364 -17.56 -14.34 4.56
C PRO A 364 -17.26 -15.68 3.86
N ARG A 365 -16.36 -16.46 4.47
CA ARG A 365 -15.86 -17.76 3.96
C ARG A 365 -15.09 -17.73 2.65
N VAL A 366 -14.79 -16.56 2.08
CA VAL A 366 -13.95 -16.41 0.89
C VAL A 366 -12.63 -15.72 1.26
N ARG A 367 -11.52 -16.37 0.95
CA ARG A 367 -10.18 -15.92 1.25
C ARG A 367 -9.49 -15.43 -0.03
N HIS A 368 -8.83 -14.28 0.05
CA HIS A 368 -7.79 -13.93 -0.90
C HIS A 368 -6.55 -14.77 -0.59
N VAL A 369 -6.14 -15.59 -1.53
CA VAL A 369 -4.95 -16.44 -1.44
C VAL A 369 -3.97 -16.13 -2.57
N VAL A 370 -2.69 -16.43 -2.34
CA VAL A 370 -1.64 -16.38 -3.35
C VAL A 370 -0.89 -17.71 -3.35
N LEU A 371 -0.86 -18.37 -4.52
CA LEU A 371 -0.07 -19.57 -4.73
C LEU A 371 1.25 -19.20 -5.40
N ASP A 372 2.36 -19.49 -4.74
CA ASP A 372 3.69 -19.45 -5.35
C ASP A 372 3.97 -20.81 -6.02
N ALA A 373 3.85 -20.84 -7.34
CA ALA A 373 4.08 -22.03 -8.15
C ALA A 373 5.44 -21.95 -8.84
N ARG A 374 6.26 -23.01 -8.67
CA ARG A 374 7.58 -23.13 -9.30
C ARG A 374 7.51 -23.98 -10.55
N ALA A 375 7.92 -23.41 -11.68
CA ALA A 375 8.15 -24.10 -12.94
C ALA A 375 9.59 -24.61 -13.02
N ARG A 376 9.80 -25.88 -13.35
CA ARG A 376 11.12 -26.47 -13.62
C ARG A 376 11.08 -27.16 -14.96
N PRO A 377 12.15 -27.06 -15.79
CA PRO A 377 12.26 -27.86 -16.99
C PRO A 377 12.39 -29.35 -16.62
N PRO A 378 12.00 -30.29 -17.51
CA PRO A 378 12.21 -31.69 -17.29
C PRO A 378 13.72 -31.99 -17.20
N PRO A 379 14.12 -33.03 -16.46
CA PRO A 379 15.54 -33.39 -16.23
C PRO A 379 16.36 -33.55 -17.51
N ASP A 380 15.72 -33.99 -18.61
CA ASP A 380 16.38 -34.26 -19.89
C ASP A 380 16.59 -33.01 -20.77
N ALA A 381 15.95 -31.86 -20.44
CA ALA A 381 16.09 -30.62 -21.17
C ALA A 381 17.37 -29.83 -20.81
N ILE A 382 18.13 -30.25 -19.79
CA ILE A 382 19.31 -29.52 -19.29
C ILE A 382 20.61 -30.00 -19.99
N ARG A 383 20.52 -30.91 -20.96
CA ARG A 383 21.69 -31.56 -21.60
C ARG A 383 22.06 -31.01 -22.98
N HIS A 384 21.67 -29.78 -23.32
CA HIS A 384 22.12 -29.17 -24.62
C HIS A 384 22.64 -27.77 -24.46
#